data_3bb683035f8e6df6393075d8bbf5c808
#
_entry.id   3bb683035f8e6df6393075d8bbf5c808
#
_cell.length_a   1.000
_cell.length_b   1.000
_cell.length_c   1.000
_cell.angle_alpha   90.00
_cell.angle_beta   90.00
_cell.angle_gamma   90.00
#
_symmetry.space_group_name_H-M   'P 1'
#
loop_
_entity.id
_entity.type
_entity.pdbx_description
1 polymer ?
#
loop_
_entity_poly.entity_id
_entity_poly.type
_entity_poly.pdbx_seq_one_letter_code
_entity_poly.pdbx_strand_id
1 'polypeptide(L)'
;GEDPRFISRRLMISAAEDIGLADPMALVLTTSAHAAAEFIGWPEARIPLAEATVYLATANKSNSAYSAINAALEEVRSGRTIPVPKHLRDSHYQGAERLGHGDGYKYSHDYEGHFMAQDYLGVDKRFYEPGEEGVEKKIKERVMHWRELQEKVKKDGD
;
A
#
# COMPACT_ATOMS: atom_id res chain seq x y z
N GLY A 1 -30.11 9.85 -15.52
CA GLY A 1 -28.72 10.10 -15.22
C GLY A 1 -28.35 9.54 -13.87
N GLU A 2 -27.10 9.13 -13.72
CA GLU A 2 -26.59 8.64 -12.45
C GLU A 2 -26.33 9.78 -11.46
N ASP A 3 -26.41 9.46 -10.17
CA ASP A 3 -26.04 10.38 -9.10
C ASP A 3 -24.55 10.76 -9.22
N PRO A 4 -24.18 12.04 -9.21
CA PRO A 4 -22.79 12.49 -9.22
C PRO A 4 -21.90 11.87 -8.14
N ARG A 5 -22.46 11.57 -6.96
CA ARG A 5 -21.76 10.89 -5.87
C ARG A 5 -21.42 9.45 -6.25
N PHE A 6 -22.31 8.78 -6.96
CA PHE A 6 -22.03 7.45 -7.48
C PHE A 6 -20.90 7.50 -8.51
N ILE A 7 -20.94 8.48 -9.44
CA ILE A 7 -19.88 8.68 -10.45
C ILE A 7 -18.54 8.94 -9.76
N SER A 8 -18.47 9.90 -8.85
CA SER A 8 -17.22 10.26 -8.17
C SER A 8 -16.67 9.11 -7.33
N ARG A 9 -17.54 8.35 -6.64
CA ARG A 9 -17.13 7.12 -5.92
C ARG A 9 -16.50 6.10 -6.86
N ARG A 10 -17.09 5.89 -8.05
CA ARG A 10 -16.53 4.96 -9.03
C ARG A 10 -15.18 5.42 -9.58
N LEU A 11 -15.00 6.72 -9.79
CA LEU A 11 -13.72 7.29 -10.18
C LEU A 11 -12.64 7.06 -9.11
N MET A 12 -12.95 7.27 -7.81
CA MET A 12 -12.00 7.00 -6.72
C MET A 12 -11.62 5.52 -6.63
N ILE A 13 -12.59 4.61 -6.80
CA ILE A 13 -12.32 3.17 -6.81
C ILE A 13 -11.40 2.81 -7.97
N SER A 14 -11.71 3.26 -9.20
CA SER A 14 -10.89 3.00 -10.38
C SER A 14 -9.49 3.62 -10.24
N ALA A 15 -9.36 4.81 -9.63
CA ALA A 15 -8.07 5.40 -9.34
C ALA A 15 -7.19 4.52 -8.45
N ALA A 16 -7.77 3.88 -7.43
CA ALA A 16 -7.04 3.02 -6.50
C ALA A 16 -6.81 1.60 -7.06
N GLU A 17 -7.79 1.05 -7.79
CA GLU A 17 -7.80 -0.32 -8.27
C GLU A 17 -7.03 -0.48 -9.59
N ASP A 18 -7.27 0.42 -10.57
CA ASP A 18 -6.72 0.28 -11.92
C ASP A 18 -5.45 1.09 -12.15
N ILE A 19 -5.38 2.32 -11.61
CA ILE A 19 -4.21 3.20 -11.73
C ILE A 19 -3.19 2.88 -10.64
N GLY A 20 -3.64 2.84 -9.39
CA GLY A 20 -2.86 2.41 -8.22
C GLY A 20 -1.52 3.13 -8.11
N LEU A 21 -0.46 2.35 -7.90
CA LEU A 21 0.90 2.85 -7.72
C LEU A 21 1.61 3.27 -9.01
N ALA A 22 1.03 3.01 -10.18
CA ALA A 22 1.57 3.54 -11.42
C ALA A 22 1.49 5.08 -11.45
N ASP A 23 0.41 5.64 -10.89
CA ASP A 23 0.24 7.08 -10.71
C ASP A 23 -0.61 7.40 -9.46
N PRO A 24 0.01 7.53 -8.28
CA PRO A 24 -0.70 7.81 -7.02
C PRO A 24 -1.48 9.13 -7.02
N MET A 25 -1.16 10.05 -7.93
CA MET A 25 -1.88 11.32 -8.07
C MET A 25 -3.33 11.10 -8.52
N ALA A 26 -3.63 10.00 -9.18
CA ALA A 26 -4.98 9.65 -9.62
C ALA A 26 -5.99 9.63 -8.44
N LEU A 27 -5.62 9.04 -7.31
CA LEU A 27 -6.48 9.00 -6.13
C LEU A 27 -6.64 10.37 -5.48
N VAL A 28 -5.58 11.18 -5.45
CA VAL A 28 -5.62 12.56 -4.93
C VAL A 28 -6.55 13.41 -5.79
N LEU A 29 -6.38 13.35 -7.12
CA LEU A 29 -7.20 14.11 -8.05
C LEU A 29 -8.68 13.75 -7.97
N THR A 30 -9.01 12.45 -7.96
CA THR A 30 -10.41 12.00 -7.88
C THR A 30 -11.06 12.35 -6.55
N THR A 31 -10.32 12.34 -5.44
CA THR A 31 -10.81 12.79 -4.14
C THR A 31 -11.06 14.30 -4.14
N SER A 32 -10.16 15.08 -4.72
CA SER A 32 -10.32 16.53 -4.88
C SER A 32 -11.50 16.88 -5.80
N ALA A 33 -11.66 16.13 -6.90
CA ALA A 33 -12.78 16.33 -7.82
C ALA A 33 -14.13 16.02 -7.16
N HIS A 34 -14.19 14.98 -6.29
CA HIS A 34 -15.38 14.70 -5.48
C HIS A 34 -15.71 15.87 -4.56
N ALA A 35 -14.74 16.35 -3.77
CA ALA A 35 -14.94 17.47 -2.86
C ALA A 35 -15.37 18.75 -3.58
N ALA A 36 -14.77 19.04 -4.73
CA ALA A 36 -15.15 20.18 -5.59
C ALA A 36 -16.58 20.02 -6.11
N ALA A 37 -16.95 18.83 -6.60
CA ALA A 37 -18.29 18.58 -7.12
C ALA A 37 -19.38 18.74 -6.05
N GLU A 38 -19.13 18.28 -4.81
CA GLU A 38 -20.04 18.46 -3.67
C GLU A 38 -20.18 19.94 -3.26
N PHE A 39 -19.10 20.71 -3.30
CA PHE A 39 -19.10 22.13 -2.91
C PHE A 39 -19.73 23.01 -3.97
N ILE A 40 -19.42 22.79 -5.24
CA ILE A 40 -19.86 23.63 -6.36
C ILE A 40 -21.33 23.34 -6.72
N GLY A 41 -21.70 22.05 -6.74
CA GLY A 41 -23.04 21.62 -7.19
C GLY A 41 -23.23 21.67 -8.71
N TRP A 42 -24.42 21.21 -9.17
CA TRP A 42 -24.80 21.26 -10.57
C TRP A 42 -25.24 22.66 -11.00
N PRO A 43 -24.91 23.05 -12.26
CA PRO A 43 -24.38 22.20 -13.34
C PRO A 43 -22.85 22.15 -13.43
N GLU A 44 -22.11 22.93 -12.67
CA GLU A 44 -20.66 23.10 -12.78
C GLU A 44 -19.86 21.89 -12.23
N ALA A 45 -20.45 21.09 -11.34
CA ALA A 45 -19.84 19.85 -10.81
C ALA A 45 -19.39 18.88 -11.91
N ARG A 46 -19.97 18.96 -13.12
CA ARG A 46 -19.53 18.17 -14.28
C ARG A 46 -18.09 18.42 -14.69
N ILE A 47 -17.56 19.63 -14.43
CA ILE A 47 -16.23 20.05 -14.89
C ILE A 47 -15.12 19.28 -14.16
N PRO A 48 -15.02 19.30 -12.81
CA PRO A 48 -14.01 18.52 -12.10
C PRO A 48 -14.18 17.01 -12.29
N LEU A 49 -15.41 16.51 -12.45
CA LEU A 49 -15.63 15.09 -12.73
C LEU A 49 -15.15 14.70 -14.14
N ALA A 50 -15.32 15.56 -15.13
CA ALA A 50 -14.79 15.35 -16.48
C ALA A 50 -13.25 15.35 -16.50
N GLU A 51 -12.62 16.30 -15.79
CA GLU A 51 -11.17 16.38 -15.63
C GLU A 51 -10.62 15.08 -15.03
N ALA A 52 -11.19 14.62 -13.90
CA ALA A 52 -10.81 13.37 -13.26
C ALA A 52 -10.98 12.17 -14.21
N THR A 53 -12.08 12.12 -14.97
CA THR A 53 -12.35 11.04 -15.93
C THR A 53 -11.28 10.99 -17.03
N VAL A 54 -10.92 12.13 -17.62
CA VAL A 54 -9.86 12.20 -18.65
C VAL A 54 -8.53 11.78 -18.07
N TYR A 55 -8.20 12.25 -16.88
CA TYR A 55 -6.96 11.87 -16.21
C TYR A 55 -6.84 10.35 -16.04
N LEU A 56 -7.86 9.70 -15.46
CA LEU A 56 -7.87 8.26 -15.27
C LEU A 56 -7.81 7.48 -16.60
N ALA A 57 -8.49 7.98 -17.63
CA ALA A 57 -8.51 7.34 -18.95
C ALA A 57 -7.12 7.33 -19.60
N THR A 58 -6.28 8.31 -19.31
CA THR A 58 -4.96 8.51 -19.92
C THR A 58 -3.78 8.12 -19.02
N ALA A 59 -4.01 7.85 -17.72
CA ALA A 59 -2.97 7.48 -16.78
C ALA A 59 -2.41 6.07 -17.05
N ASN A 60 -1.14 5.87 -16.68
CA ASN A 60 -0.56 4.53 -16.59
C ASN A 60 -1.32 3.69 -15.57
N LYS A 61 -1.34 2.37 -15.75
CA LYS A 61 -2.18 1.48 -14.95
C LYS A 61 -1.34 0.43 -14.23
N SER A 62 -1.73 0.16 -12.97
CA SER A 62 -1.21 -0.95 -12.17
C SER A 62 -2.24 -1.36 -11.13
N ASN A 63 -2.59 -2.63 -11.11
CA ASN A 63 -3.45 -3.21 -10.09
C ASN A 63 -2.66 -3.96 -8.99
N SER A 64 -1.37 -3.71 -8.88
CA SER A 64 -0.47 -4.43 -7.95
C SER A 64 -0.91 -4.35 -6.49
N ALA A 65 -1.34 -3.16 -6.03
CA ALA A 65 -1.84 -2.94 -4.67
C ALA A 65 -3.18 -3.67 -4.43
N TYR A 66 -4.08 -3.66 -5.41
CA TYR A 66 -5.33 -4.41 -5.37
C TYR A 66 -5.09 -5.92 -5.31
N SER A 67 -4.18 -6.44 -6.13
CA SER A 67 -3.78 -7.85 -6.09
C SER A 67 -3.13 -8.23 -4.76
N ALA A 68 -2.29 -7.36 -4.20
CA ALA A 68 -1.62 -7.58 -2.93
C ALA A 68 -2.62 -7.70 -1.76
N ILE A 69 -3.60 -6.81 -1.65
CA ILE A 69 -4.59 -6.88 -0.58
C ILE A 69 -5.49 -8.11 -0.73
N ASN A 70 -5.86 -8.50 -1.96
CA ASN A 70 -6.65 -9.69 -2.19
C ASN A 70 -5.88 -10.97 -1.80
N ALA A 71 -4.60 -11.08 -2.14
CA ALA A 71 -3.75 -12.18 -1.74
C ALA A 71 -3.61 -12.27 -0.20
N ALA A 72 -3.45 -11.13 0.48
CA ALA A 72 -3.39 -11.08 1.94
C ALA A 72 -4.71 -11.50 2.59
N LEU A 73 -5.84 -11.06 2.04
CA LEU A 73 -7.17 -11.45 2.52
C LEU A 73 -7.45 -12.95 2.34
N GLU A 74 -7.00 -13.52 1.22
CA GLU A 74 -7.11 -14.96 0.95
C GLU A 74 -6.31 -15.78 1.98
N GLU A 75 -5.09 -15.33 2.32
CA GLU A 75 -4.28 -15.96 3.36
C GLU A 75 -4.98 -15.96 4.71
N VAL A 76 -5.54 -14.83 5.11
CA VAL A 76 -6.31 -14.73 6.37
C VAL A 76 -7.53 -15.64 6.35
N ARG A 77 -8.26 -15.70 5.24
CA ARG A 77 -9.46 -16.57 5.07
C ARG A 77 -9.10 -18.06 5.04
N SER A 78 -7.89 -18.42 4.65
CA SER A 78 -7.43 -19.81 4.66
C SER A 78 -7.32 -20.41 6.08
N GLY A 79 -7.55 -19.60 7.12
CA GLY A 79 -7.55 -20.00 8.52
C GLY A 79 -6.16 -20.09 9.16
N ARG A 80 -5.10 -19.74 8.47
CA ARG A 80 -3.75 -19.65 9.03
C ARG A 80 -3.58 -18.32 9.77
N THR A 81 -3.51 -18.41 11.09
CA THR A 81 -3.11 -17.24 11.90
C THR A 81 -1.60 -17.14 11.91
N ILE A 82 -1.07 -16.10 11.29
CA ILE A 82 0.35 -15.76 11.37
C ILE A 82 0.52 -14.86 12.60
N PRO A 83 1.20 -15.31 13.66
CA PRO A 83 1.41 -14.47 14.83
C PRO A 83 2.39 -13.33 14.51
N VAL A 84 2.13 -12.14 15.02
CA VAL A 84 3.09 -11.04 14.93
C VAL A 84 4.40 -11.46 15.60
N PRO A 85 5.57 -11.31 14.94
CA PRO A 85 6.87 -11.62 15.52
C PRO A 85 7.08 -10.93 16.87
N LYS A 86 7.73 -11.60 17.83
CA LYS A 86 7.87 -11.10 19.21
C LYS A 86 8.51 -9.71 19.30
N HIS A 87 9.55 -9.46 18.49
CA HIS A 87 10.26 -8.18 18.44
C HIS A 87 9.39 -7.01 17.93
N LEU A 88 8.30 -7.29 17.20
CA LEU A 88 7.35 -6.28 16.70
C LEU A 88 6.13 -6.08 17.62
N ARG A 89 6.01 -6.86 18.70
CA ARG A 89 4.90 -6.69 19.64
C ARG A 89 5.17 -5.53 20.58
N ASP A 90 4.09 -4.84 20.99
CA ASP A 90 4.17 -3.73 21.94
C ASP A 90 4.87 -4.16 23.23
N SER A 91 5.89 -3.42 23.63
CA SER A 91 6.68 -3.62 24.86
C SER A 91 6.37 -2.59 25.97
N HIS A 92 5.43 -1.65 25.72
CA HIS A 92 5.17 -0.53 26.64
C HIS A 92 4.16 -0.83 27.77
N TYR A 93 3.70 -2.08 27.89
CA TYR A 93 2.76 -2.46 28.94
C TYR A 93 3.43 -3.32 30.04
N GLN A 94 2.86 -3.29 31.25
CA GLN A 94 3.37 -4.04 32.40
C GLN A 94 3.32 -5.55 32.13
N GLY A 95 4.49 -6.21 32.20
CA GLY A 95 4.62 -7.65 31.97
C GLY A 95 5.04 -8.04 30.55
N ALA A 96 5.20 -7.08 29.63
CA ALA A 96 5.66 -7.33 28.26
C ALA A 96 7.02 -8.06 28.22
N GLU A 97 7.96 -7.67 29.08
CA GLU A 97 9.28 -8.29 29.21
C GLU A 97 9.21 -9.79 29.51
N ARG A 98 8.27 -10.21 30.39
CA ARG A 98 8.09 -11.64 30.75
C ARG A 98 7.64 -12.49 29.55
N LEU A 99 7.01 -11.85 28.56
CA LEU A 99 6.53 -12.49 27.33
C LEU A 99 7.54 -12.36 26.18
N GLY A 100 8.66 -11.66 26.41
CA GLY A 100 9.66 -11.37 25.39
C GLY A 100 9.14 -10.46 24.27
N HIS A 101 8.17 -9.59 24.59
CA HIS A 101 7.63 -8.64 23.62
C HIS A 101 8.60 -7.48 23.42
N GLY A 102 8.87 -7.13 22.17
CA GLY A 102 9.85 -6.10 21.81
C GLY A 102 11.31 -6.56 21.90
N ASP A 103 11.58 -7.78 22.34
CA ASP A 103 12.95 -8.29 22.44
C ASP A 103 13.60 -8.40 21.06
N GLY A 104 14.78 -7.76 20.89
CA GLY A 104 15.48 -7.69 19.61
C GLY A 104 14.89 -6.68 18.60
N TYR A 105 13.98 -5.80 19.02
CA TYR A 105 13.47 -4.74 18.15
C TYR A 105 14.62 -3.82 17.67
N LYS A 106 14.67 -3.60 16.36
CA LYS A 106 15.68 -2.73 15.73
C LYS A 106 14.96 -1.53 15.11
N TYR A 107 15.28 -0.33 15.61
CA TYR A 107 14.68 0.91 15.15
C TYR A 107 15.26 1.31 13.80
N SER A 108 14.44 1.30 12.75
CA SER A 108 14.91 1.47 11.37
C SER A 108 15.63 2.80 11.13
N HIS A 109 15.30 3.87 11.87
CA HIS A 109 15.96 5.17 11.73
C HIS A 109 17.42 5.20 12.19
N ASP A 110 17.88 4.21 12.95
CA ASP A 110 19.27 4.08 13.38
C ASP A 110 20.18 3.47 12.30
N TYR A 111 19.58 3.06 11.16
CA TYR A 111 20.28 2.38 10.07
C TYR A 111 20.30 3.21 8.79
N GLU A 112 21.30 2.95 7.94
CA GLU A 112 21.44 3.63 6.66
C GLU A 112 20.20 3.47 5.78
N GLY A 113 19.75 4.57 5.17
CA GLY A 113 18.52 4.59 4.35
C GLY A 113 17.25 4.34 5.13
N HIS A 114 17.28 4.38 6.48
CA HIS A 114 16.14 4.11 7.37
C HIS A 114 15.48 2.75 7.10
N PHE A 115 16.28 1.80 6.65
CA PHE A 115 15.85 0.44 6.37
C PHE A 115 16.65 -0.56 7.22
N MET A 116 15.94 -1.46 7.89
CA MET A 116 16.52 -2.58 8.62
C MET A 116 15.97 -3.88 8.07
N ALA A 117 16.87 -4.74 7.58
CA ALA A 117 16.52 -6.09 7.17
C ALA A 117 16.25 -6.97 8.40
N GLN A 118 14.98 -7.27 8.66
CA GLN A 118 14.53 -8.18 9.73
C GLN A 118 13.24 -8.88 9.28
N ASP A 119 12.83 -9.91 10.03
CA ASP A 119 11.56 -10.59 9.73
C ASP A 119 10.37 -9.75 10.26
N TYR A 120 9.54 -9.27 9.36
CA TYR A 120 8.34 -8.50 9.67
C TYR A 120 7.06 -9.33 9.67
N LEU A 121 7.07 -10.51 9.05
CA LEU A 121 5.86 -11.30 8.83
C LEU A 121 5.84 -12.62 9.61
N GLY A 122 6.99 -13.17 9.98
CA GLY A 122 7.12 -14.48 10.64
C GLY A 122 6.98 -15.68 9.69
N VAL A 123 6.79 -15.44 8.40
CA VAL A 123 6.71 -16.46 7.34
C VAL A 123 7.31 -15.90 6.05
N ASP A 124 7.84 -16.79 5.21
CA ASP A 124 8.40 -16.39 3.91
C ASP A 124 7.28 -16.28 2.87
N LYS A 125 6.55 -15.15 2.91
CA LYS A 125 5.49 -14.81 1.97
C LYS A 125 5.65 -13.41 1.44
N ARG A 126 5.21 -13.22 0.20
CA ARG A 126 5.18 -11.93 -0.48
C ARG A 126 3.79 -11.72 -1.04
N PHE A 127 3.13 -10.63 -0.64
CA PHE A 127 1.80 -10.27 -1.13
C PHE A 127 1.86 -9.22 -2.23
N TYR A 128 2.84 -8.32 -2.17
CA TYR A 128 3.01 -7.24 -3.13
C TYR A 128 4.11 -7.56 -4.14
N GLU A 129 3.73 -7.57 -5.41
CA GLU A 129 4.66 -7.66 -6.54
C GLU A 129 4.54 -6.38 -7.38
N PRO A 130 5.57 -5.50 -7.34
CA PRO A 130 5.51 -4.21 -8.02
C PRO A 130 5.51 -4.33 -9.54
N GLY A 131 4.70 -3.47 -10.18
CA GLY A 131 4.64 -3.33 -11.63
C GLY A 131 5.82 -2.55 -12.23
N GLU A 132 5.77 -2.38 -13.56
CA GLU A 132 6.79 -1.66 -14.35
C GLU A 132 6.30 -0.28 -14.82
N GLU A 133 5.04 0.06 -14.56
CA GLU A 133 4.42 1.23 -15.13
C GLU A 133 4.56 2.47 -14.25
N GLY A 134 4.77 3.62 -14.89
CA GLY A 134 4.77 4.93 -14.23
C GLY A 134 5.74 5.05 -13.06
N VAL A 135 5.24 5.59 -11.95
CA VAL A 135 6.04 5.78 -10.70
C VAL A 135 6.39 4.45 -10.04
N GLU A 136 5.59 3.41 -10.27
CA GLU A 136 5.79 2.11 -9.63
C GLU A 136 7.11 1.44 -10.05
N LYS A 137 7.65 1.75 -11.22
CA LYS A 137 8.99 1.29 -11.62
C LYS A 137 10.07 1.66 -10.59
N LYS A 138 10.03 2.89 -10.06
CA LYS A 138 10.96 3.33 -9.00
C LYS A 138 10.70 2.64 -7.66
N ILE A 139 9.43 2.33 -7.38
CA ILE A 139 9.06 1.54 -6.20
C ILE A 139 9.64 0.13 -6.32
N LYS A 140 9.53 -0.48 -7.50
CA LYS A 140 10.09 -1.80 -7.80
C LYS A 140 11.60 -1.85 -7.55
N GLU A 141 12.35 -0.90 -8.09
CA GLU A 141 13.81 -0.82 -7.89
C GLU A 141 14.16 -0.82 -6.39
N ARG A 142 13.44 -0.04 -5.58
CA ARG A 142 13.62 0.04 -4.13
C ARG A 142 13.24 -1.26 -3.42
N VAL A 143 12.10 -1.84 -3.78
CA VAL A 143 11.61 -3.09 -3.18
C VAL A 143 12.56 -4.24 -3.48
N MET A 144 13.07 -4.35 -4.71
CA MET A 144 14.04 -5.38 -5.09
C MET A 144 15.34 -5.23 -4.31
N HIS A 145 15.87 -4.02 -4.18
CA HIS A 145 17.05 -3.73 -3.37
C HIS A 145 16.85 -4.16 -1.89
N TRP A 146 15.72 -3.81 -1.29
CA TRP A 146 15.42 -4.22 0.09
C TRP A 146 15.27 -5.74 0.25
N ARG A 147 14.68 -6.42 -0.74
CA ARG A 147 14.60 -7.89 -0.76
C ARG A 147 15.98 -8.53 -0.80
N GLU A 148 16.89 -8.01 -1.60
CA GLU A 148 18.29 -8.48 -1.65
C GLU A 148 19.00 -8.32 -0.30
N LEU A 149 18.82 -7.19 0.38
CA LEU A 149 19.36 -6.97 1.71
C LEU A 149 18.79 -7.96 2.73
N GLN A 150 17.48 -8.23 2.69
CA GLN A 150 16.84 -9.21 3.55
C GLN A 150 17.37 -10.64 3.32
N GLU A 151 17.58 -11.03 2.06
CA GLU A 151 18.12 -12.34 1.72
C GLU A 151 19.59 -12.52 2.16
N LYS A 152 20.40 -11.46 2.11
CA LYS A 152 21.77 -11.49 2.65
C LYS A 152 21.78 -11.74 4.15
N VAL A 153 20.97 -10.99 4.91
CA VAL A 153 20.88 -11.13 6.36
C VAL A 153 20.39 -12.53 6.77
N LYS A 154 19.47 -13.14 6.02
CA LYS A 154 19.02 -14.52 6.27
C LYS A 154 20.15 -15.53 6.08
N LYS A 155 21.01 -15.35 5.07
CA LYS A 155 22.14 -16.25 4.77
C LYS A 155 23.31 -16.11 5.75
N ASP A 156 23.51 -14.91 6.29
CA ASP A 156 24.60 -14.63 7.25
C ASP A 156 24.22 -15.00 8.69
N GLY A 157 22.94 -15.31 8.94
CA GLY A 157 22.40 -15.70 10.25
C GLY A 157 22.15 -17.20 10.45
N ASP A 158 22.31 -17.99 9.39
CA ASP A 158 22.32 -19.48 9.41
C ASP A 158 23.77 -19.98 9.54
#